data_662f3a7fdb4a99d16eef7b507ce743b3
#
_entry.id   662f3a7fdb4a99d16eef7b507ce743b3
#
_cell.length_a   1.000
_cell.length_b   1.000
_cell.length_c   1.000
_cell.angle_alpha   90.00
_cell.angle_beta   90.00
_cell.angle_gamma   90.00
#
_symmetry.space_group_name_H-M   'P 1'
#
loop_
_entity.id
_entity.type
_entity.pdbx_description
1 polymer ?
#
loop_
_entity_poly.entity_id
_entity_poly.type
_entity_poly.pdbx_seq_one_letter_code
_entity_poly.pdbx_strand_id
1 'polypeptide(L)'
;MLKRLVAIMPTFFVFGLVAGEEPSNPPTYQSAVMRVELAQDQPAFTALAVDSLGKNKFGVNSLRPPAGRGNRYSLSRIGSRHEYRPVGAPSGSPPAWTFEFSAHEIHLHSSYSRENPPPSLVLTFNPHINHATLLGLLNDDGSVRLPALLHLPDQGTFRITSSAGQGLALGYDALRYPEDRQADDYVQVSFPAASAAQPQIDYTWEVVAIHPAVPKLEGDPRFDGFRRNWLNIFQLNPRLRVLANHAASDPCAFTVFEYSSVAVRTPPLAPGLTALDLIRQTLDRYLSGMKAYGMAGYAPNDPTTRYDFLDTYPSLLTAAWDYVRGSNNEAWLQKNYAGLRDWATKMLAMDLEGNGLLEYPASGNSGSWTEQITLRPANWWDTIGFAHEDAYSSALAYHALLGMAEMARRANRPGDAQLYTARAEELRSVYFKTFYDPSTGVLAGWRSADGKLHDYYFTFVNSAAITYGLVPQDKANQIMDRLLAKMKEVGYRHFEYGLPGNLIPIRREDYVDHDKRFGGPEREDGSDGFEIYENGGATACYAYFTLQALYQLGRREEADAILFPMLRGFEKGGFQGRGSNGMTYDWKAWDGTPHGYEGLLVDGYQALLAVLSR
;
A
#
# COMPACT_ATOMS: atom_id res chain seq x y z
N MET A 1 27.04 78.66 29.88
CA MET A 1 27.41 79.78 28.98
C MET A 1 27.65 79.19 27.59
N LEU A 2 26.99 79.81 26.66
CA LEU A 2 27.05 79.72 25.19
C LEU A 2 27.27 78.40 24.49
N LYS A 3 26.17 77.94 23.94
CA LYS A 3 26.06 76.91 22.88
C LYS A 3 26.54 77.54 21.55
N ARG A 4 27.34 76.80 20.77
CA ARG A 4 27.52 77.03 19.34
C ARG A 4 26.83 75.94 18.58
N LEU A 5 25.77 76.31 17.81
CA LEU A 5 25.15 75.50 16.78
C LEU A 5 26.08 75.47 15.58
N VAL A 6 26.35 74.24 15.09
CA VAL A 6 26.92 74.01 13.76
C VAL A 6 25.81 73.37 12.94
N ALA A 7 25.36 74.09 11.91
CA ALA A 7 24.40 73.56 10.93
C ALA A 7 25.11 72.66 9.93
N ILE A 8 24.70 71.40 9.86
CA ILE A 8 25.10 70.46 8.81
C ILE A 8 23.95 70.38 7.80
N MET A 9 24.22 70.79 6.57
CA MET A 9 23.33 70.58 5.41
C MET A 9 23.34 69.11 5.03
N PRO A 10 22.18 68.46 4.82
CA PRO A 10 22.15 67.12 4.27
C PRO A 10 22.29 67.17 2.73
N THR A 11 23.28 66.52 2.20
CA THR A 11 23.43 66.24 0.78
C THR A 11 22.47 65.08 0.42
N PHE A 12 21.45 65.42 -0.36
CA PHE A 12 20.55 64.41 -0.92
C PHE A 12 21.27 63.66 -2.04
N PHE A 13 21.60 62.39 -1.79
CA PHE A 13 21.91 61.41 -2.83
C PHE A 13 20.57 60.85 -3.37
N VAL A 14 20.24 61.19 -4.60
CA VAL A 14 19.16 60.55 -5.35
C VAL A 14 19.65 59.19 -5.78
N PHE A 15 19.32 58.16 -5.01
CA PHE A 15 19.39 56.78 -5.51
C PHE A 15 18.25 56.58 -6.53
N GLY A 16 18.61 56.41 -7.79
CA GLY A 16 17.71 55.91 -8.79
C GLY A 16 17.23 54.53 -8.37
N LEU A 17 15.97 54.40 -7.97
CA LEU A 17 15.28 53.12 -7.86
C LEU A 17 15.24 52.51 -9.25
N VAL A 18 16.15 51.56 -9.49
CA VAL A 18 15.93 50.56 -10.53
C VAL A 18 14.70 49.80 -10.04
N ALA A 19 13.60 49.93 -10.74
CA ALA A 19 12.42 49.11 -10.55
C ALA A 19 12.85 47.66 -10.76
N GLY A 20 13.11 46.94 -9.65
CA GLY A 20 13.21 45.52 -9.67
C GLY A 20 11.85 44.98 -10.13
N GLU A 21 11.83 44.22 -11.22
CA GLU A 21 10.67 43.45 -11.58
C GLU A 21 10.24 42.65 -10.36
N GLU A 22 9.01 42.90 -9.86
CA GLU A 22 8.43 42.02 -8.84
C GLU A 22 8.51 40.58 -9.37
N PRO A 23 8.92 39.61 -8.57
CA PRO A 23 8.94 38.24 -9.00
C PRO A 23 7.51 37.87 -9.43
N SER A 24 7.31 37.73 -10.73
CA SER A 24 6.02 37.36 -11.29
C SER A 24 5.60 36.02 -10.66
N ASN A 25 4.42 35.99 -10.03
CA ASN A 25 3.89 34.75 -9.45
C ASN A 25 3.91 33.65 -10.51
N PRO A 26 4.26 32.40 -10.13
CA PRO A 26 4.26 31.28 -11.08
C PRO A 26 2.86 31.12 -11.70
N PRO A 27 2.79 30.80 -13.00
CA PRO A 27 1.51 30.62 -13.67
C PRO A 27 0.73 29.50 -13.00
N THR A 28 -0.44 29.85 -12.50
CA THR A 28 -1.31 28.93 -11.76
C THR A 28 -2.62 28.72 -12.53
N TYR A 29 -3.04 27.45 -12.60
CA TYR A 29 -4.38 27.07 -13.04
C TYR A 29 -5.09 26.36 -11.89
N GLN A 30 -6.38 26.69 -11.68
CA GLN A 30 -7.21 26.03 -10.68
C GLN A 30 -8.64 25.84 -11.20
N SER A 31 -9.17 24.64 -10.95
CA SER A 31 -10.58 24.28 -11.13
C SER A 31 -11.13 23.70 -9.82
N ALA A 32 -12.35 23.16 -9.82
CA ALA A 32 -12.90 22.45 -8.67
C ALA A 32 -12.15 21.15 -8.37
N VAL A 33 -11.51 20.53 -9.37
CA VAL A 33 -10.93 19.20 -9.27
C VAL A 33 -9.41 19.16 -9.35
N MET A 34 -8.74 20.25 -9.76
CA MET A 34 -7.28 20.29 -9.81
C MET A 34 -6.72 21.71 -9.60
N ARG A 35 -5.51 21.76 -9.07
CA ARG A 35 -4.67 22.95 -8.98
C ARG A 35 -3.27 22.60 -9.44
N VAL A 36 -2.74 23.40 -10.37
CA VAL A 36 -1.40 23.23 -10.92
C VAL A 36 -0.67 24.56 -10.95
N GLU A 37 0.66 24.49 -10.73
CA GLU A 37 1.56 25.63 -10.90
C GLU A 37 2.71 25.20 -11.82
N LEU A 38 3.15 26.10 -12.71
CA LEU A 38 4.16 25.85 -13.72
C LEU A 38 5.45 26.61 -13.40
N ALA A 39 6.59 25.99 -13.69
CA ALA A 39 7.88 26.69 -13.68
C ALA A 39 7.94 27.71 -14.82
N GLN A 40 8.63 28.83 -14.62
CA GLN A 40 8.74 29.90 -15.63
C GLN A 40 9.85 29.66 -16.66
N ASP A 41 10.89 28.94 -16.26
CA ASP A 41 12.15 28.79 -16.98
C ASP A 41 12.39 27.42 -17.58
N GLN A 42 11.49 26.48 -17.34
CA GLN A 42 11.56 25.12 -17.87
C GLN A 42 10.17 24.46 -17.94
N PRO A 43 9.94 23.49 -18.87
CA PRO A 43 8.67 22.76 -18.93
C PRO A 43 8.55 21.80 -17.74
N ALA A 44 7.95 22.29 -16.66
CA ALA A 44 7.78 21.52 -15.44
C ALA A 44 6.59 22.03 -14.61
N PHE A 45 6.00 21.14 -13.83
CA PHE A 45 5.10 21.49 -12.74
C PHE A 45 5.90 21.82 -11.48
N THR A 46 5.57 22.91 -10.80
CA THR A 46 6.07 23.25 -9.46
C THR A 46 5.08 22.86 -8.37
N ALA A 47 3.79 22.77 -8.73
CA ALA A 47 2.77 22.17 -7.87
C ALA A 47 1.76 21.38 -8.72
N LEU A 48 1.32 20.27 -8.15
CA LEU A 48 0.25 19.44 -8.70
C LEU A 48 -0.59 18.93 -7.54
N ALA A 49 -1.87 19.24 -7.57
CA ALA A 49 -2.85 18.75 -6.63
C ALA A 49 -4.14 18.38 -7.38
N VAL A 50 -4.85 17.39 -6.87
CA VAL A 50 -6.09 16.89 -7.46
C VAL A 50 -7.12 16.64 -6.35
N ASP A 51 -8.37 16.92 -6.61
CA ASP A 51 -9.51 16.50 -5.79
C ASP A 51 -10.55 15.85 -6.69
N SER A 52 -10.48 14.54 -6.82
CA SER A 52 -11.42 13.80 -7.69
C SER A 52 -12.89 13.87 -7.23
N LEU A 53 -13.16 14.38 -6.03
CA LEU A 53 -14.52 14.60 -5.52
C LEU A 53 -15.04 16.02 -5.77
N GLY A 54 -14.20 16.93 -6.29
CA GLY A 54 -14.58 18.28 -6.65
C GLY A 54 -14.97 19.20 -5.49
N LYS A 55 -14.43 18.95 -4.29
CA LYS A 55 -14.74 19.71 -3.07
C LYS A 55 -13.70 20.80 -2.76
N ASN A 56 -12.76 21.06 -3.67
CA ASN A 56 -11.60 21.95 -3.51
C ASN A 56 -10.67 21.56 -2.35
N LYS A 57 -10.62 20.26 -2.00
CA LYS A 57 -9.71 19.73 -0.99
C LYS A 57 -8.49 19.14 -1.68
N PHE A 58 -7.51 19.96 -2.02
CA PHE A 58 -6.35 19.55 -2.81
C PHE A 58 -5.21 18.94 -1.97
N GLY A 59 -5.29 18.94 -0.65
CA GLY A 59 -4.24 18.44 0.20
C GLY A 59 -2.94 19.26 0.12
N VAL A 60 -1.81 18.61 0.41
CA VAL A 60 -0.48 19.21 0.38
C VAL A 60 0.17 18.94 -0.98
N ASN A 61 0.90 19.91 -1.53
CA ASN A 61 1.69 19.68 -2.73
C ASN A 61 2.75 18.59 -2.47
N SER A 62 2.64 17.49 -3.19
CA SER A 62 3.55 16.33 -3.06
C SER A 62 4.75 16.39 -4.00
N LEU A 63 4.83 17.39 -4.89
CA LEU A 63 5.97 17.55 -5.78
C LEU A 63 7.16 18.20 -5.08
N ARG A 64 8.34 17.69 -5.38
CA ARG A 64 9.58 18.42 -5.17
C ARG A 64 9.72 19.50 -6.24
N PRO A 65 10.25 20.67 -5.91
CA PRO A 65 10.58 21.66 -6.92
C PRO A 65 11.51 21.03 -7.97
N PRO A 66 11.29 21.29 -9.25
CA PRO A 66 12.18 20.81 -10.29
C PRO A 66 13.58 21.39 -10.10
N ALA A 67 14.62 20.60 -10.34
CA ALA A 67 15.99 21.11 -10.30
C ALA A 67 16.14 22.25 -11.32
N GLY A 68 16.62 23.40 -10.88
CA GLY A 68 16.82 24.57 -11.73
C GLY A 68 17.81 24.25 -12.86
N ARG A 69 17.35 24.33 -14.10
CA ARG A 69 18.20 24.11 -15.29
C ARG A 69 18.72 25.41 -15.92
N GLY A 70 18.56 26.54 -15.21
CA GLY A 70 18.82 27.87 -15.72
C GLY A 70 17.73 28.31 -16.72
N ASN A 71 17.71 29.59 -17.12
CA ASN A 71 16.72 30.17 -18.03
C ASN A 71 16.89 29.62 -19.46
N ARG A 72 16.60 28.34 -19.67
CA ARG A 72 16.71 27.68 -20.99
C ARG A 72 15.44 27.79 -21.83
N TYR A 73 14.32 28.10 -21.19
CA TYR A 73 13.01 28.22 -21.83
C TYR A 73 12.34 29.54 -21.43
N SER A 74 11.59 30.10 -22.36
CA SER A 74 10.65 31.16 -22.08
C SER A 74 9.25 30.58 -22.08
N LEU A 75 8.43 30.97 -21.10
CA LEU A 75 7.03 30.59 -21.00
C LEU A 75 6.17 31.74 -21.54
N SER A 76 5.30 31.45 -22.50
CA SER A 76 4.26 32.35 -22.97
C SER A 76 2.88 31.78 -22.71
N ARG A 77 1.90 32.65 -22.43
CA ARG A 77 0.50 32.29 -22.21
C ARG A 77 -0.38 32.82 -23.31
N ILE A 78 -1.18 31.95 -23.91
CA ILE A 78 -2.17 32.30 -24.95
C ILE A 78 -3.51 31.65 -24.51
N GLY A 79 -4.36 32.40 -23.81
CA GLY A 79 -5.61 31.90 -23.24
C GLY A 79 -5.36 30.82 -22.16
N SER A 80 -5.88 29.61 -22.36
CA SER A 80 -5.66 28.44 -21.49
C SER A 80 -4.36 27.70 -21.80
N ARG A 81 -3.65 28.09 -22.86
CA ARG A 81 -2.47 27.41 -23.39
C ARG A 81 -1.19 28.07 -22.89
N HIS A 82 -0.23 27.26 -22.44
CA HIS A 82 1.08 27.67 -21.97
C HIS A 82 2.14 27.02 -22.85
N GLU A 83 3.01 27.80 -23.48
CA GLU A 83 4.00 27.33 -24.42
C GLU A 83 5.42 27.60 -23.91
N TYR A 84 6.20 26.53 -23.83
CA TYR A 84 7.63 26.59 -23.51
C TYR A 84 8.45 26.57 -24.80
N ARG A 85 9.19 27.66 -25.03
CA ARG A 85 10.10 27.78 -26.18
C ARG A 85 11.54 27.89 -25.71
N PRO A 86 12.51 27.20 -26.37
CA PRO A 86 13.90 27.37 -26.03
C PRO A 86 14.32 28.86 -26.21
N VAL A 87 15.08 29.37 -25.26
CA VAL A 87 15.61 30.76 -25.35
C VAL A 87 16.56 30.85 -26.53
N GLY A 88 16.38 31.84 -27.39
CA GLY A 88 17.15 32.04 -28.61
C GLY A 88 16.71 31.20 -29.82
N ALA A 89 15.63 30.46 -29.72
CA ALA A 89 15.07 29.74 -30.86
C ALA A 89 14.62 30.72 -31.97
N PRO A 90 14.78 30.38 -33.26
CA PRO A 90 14.32 31.20 -34.37
C PRO A 90 12.82 31.51 -34.28
N SER A 91 12.43 32.70 -34.78
CA SER A 91 11.01 33.07 -34.86
C SER A 91 10.25 32.06 -35.71
N GLY A 92 9.11 31.53 -35.17
CA GLY A 92 8.32 30.50 -35.84
C GLY A 92 8.70 29.06 -35.51
N SER A 93 9.74 28.81 -34.69
CA SER A 93 10.03 27.46 -34.17
C SER A 93 8.85 26.96 -33.33
N PRO A 94 8.52 25.65 -33.42
CA PRO A 94 7.46 25.08 -32.56
C PRO A 94 7.87 25.15 -31.08
N PRO A 95 6.90 25.27 -30.16
CA PRO A 95 7.20 25.12 -28.73
C PRO A 95 7.71 23.70 -28.45
N ALA A 96 8.68 23.58 -27.54
CA ALA A 96 9.17 22.28 -27.09
C ALA A 96 8.08 21.49 -26.34
N TRP A 97 7.32 22.22 -25.52
CA TRP A 97 6.15 21.72 -24.81
C TRP A 97 5.02 22.75 -24.83
N THR A 98 3.80 22.23 -24.90
CA THR A 98 2.58 23.01 -24.71
C THR A 98 1.73 22.36 -23.65
N PHE A 99 1.23 23.14 -22.70
CA PHE A 99 0.33 22.72 -21.64
C PHE A 99 -0.99 23.45 -21.79
N GLU A 100 -2.07 22.73 -21.90
CA GLU A 100 -3.42 23.28 -21.98
C GLU A 100 -4.30 22.69 -20.90
N PHE A 101 -5.08 23.54 -20.23
CA PHE A 101 -5.88 23.17 -19.08
C PHE A 101 -7.35 23.39 -19.37
N SER A 102 -8.16 22.39 -19.01
CA SER A 102 -9.62 22.47 -18.92
C SER A 102 -10.09 22.16 -17.50
N ALA A 103 -11.40 22.18 -17.25
CA ALA A 103 -11.93 21.95 -15.91
C ALA A 103 -11.50 20.60 -15.30
N HIS A 104 -11.35 19.56 -16.12
CA HIS A 104 -11.06 18.19 -15.70
C HIS A 104 -9.84 17.55 -16.37
N GLU A 105 -9.18 18.26 -17.29
CA GLU A 105 -8.11 17.67 -18.11
C GLU A 105 -6.89 18.58 -18.21
N ILE A 106 -5.75 17.95 -18.37
CA ILE A 106 -4.49 18.57 -18.77
C ILE A 106 -4.07 17.92 -20.08
N HIS A 107 -3.91 18.71 -21.13
CA HIS A 107 -3.35 18.26 -22.39
C HIS A 107 -1.90 18.73 -22.48
N LEU A 108 -1.01 17.77 -22.71
CA LEU A 108 0.42 18.03 -22.89
C LEU A 108 0.79 17.65 -24.31
N HIS A 109 1.41 18.56 -25.00
CA HIS A 109 1.93 18.33 -26.36
C HIS A 109 3.42 18.61 -26.39
N SER A 110 4.21 17.68 -26.91
CA SER A 110 5.65 17.85 -27.16
C SER A 110 5.94 17.83 -28.64
N SER A 111 6.79 18.74 -29.11
CA SER A 111 7.24 18.82 -30.50
C SER A 111 8.76 18.73 -30.58
N TYR A 112 9.27 17.88 -31.50
CA TYR A 112 10.69 17.72 -31.73
C TYR A 112 11.25 18.80 -32.64
N SER A 113 12.38 19.36 -32.24
CA SER A 113 13.27 20.16 -33.13
C SER A 113 14.68 19.57 -33.06
N ARG A 114 15.30 19.41 -34.20
CA ARG A 114 16.69 18.88 -34.28
C ARG A 114 17.68 19.78 -33.57
N GLU A 115 17.48 21.09 -33.65
CA GLU A 115 18.37 22.10 -33.06
C GLU A 115 18.19 22.20 -31.54
N ASN A 116 16.96 22.01 -31.07
CA ASN A 116 16.60 22.13 -29.68
C ASN A 116 15.63 20.97 -29.30
N PRO A 117 16.14 19.75 -29.09
CA PRO A 117 15.29 18.63 -28.72
C PRO A 117 14.60 18.90 -27.36
N PRO A 118 13.30 18.61 -27.26
CA PRO A 118 12.58 18.84 -26.02
C PRO A 118 13.06 17.90 -24.89
N PRO A 119 13.14 18.36 -23.64
CA PRO A 119 13.45 17.50 -22.52
C PRO A 119 12.24 16.65 -22.17
N SER A 120 12.44 15.48 -21.59
CA SER A 120 11.37 14.74 -20.92
C SER A 120 10.75 15.58 -19.81
N LEU A 121 9.43 15.49 -19.66
CA LEU A 121 8.73 16.07 -18.52
C LEU A 121 8.84 15.10 -17.34
N VAL A 122 9.40 15.57 -16.23
CA VAL A 122 9.67 14.74 -15.06
C VAL A 122 8.91 15.28 -13.86
N LEU A 123 8.13 14.41 -13.23
CA LEU A 123 7.53 14.66 -11.93
C LEU A 123 8.35 13.93 -10.88
N THR A 124 8.79 14.64 -9.86
CA THR A 124 9.45 14.05 -8.71
C THR A 124 8.56 14.26 -7.50
N PHE A 125 8.08 13.18 -6.91
CA PHE A 125 7.23 13.20 -5.74
C PHE A 125 8.06 13.08 -4.47
N ASN A 126 7.67 13.81 -3.44
CA ASN A 126 8.30 13.70 -2.14
C ASN A 126 7.60 12.60 -1.32
N PRO A 127 8.24 11.45 -1.08
CA PRO A 127 7.62 10.34 -0.34
C PRO A 127 7.31 10.69 1.10
N HIS A 128 8.02 11.66 1.70
CA HIS A 128 7.78 12.11 3.06
C HIS A 128 6.45 12.82 3.28
N ILE A 129 5.75 13.20 2.22
CA ILE A 129 4.45 13.87 2.31
C ILE A 129 3.33 12.90 1.97
N ASN A 130 3.36 12.35 0.78
CA ASN A 130 2.39 11.39 0.26
C ASN A 130 3.06 10.51 -0.79
N HIS A 131 2.83 9.22 -0.73
CA HIS A 131 3.31 8.30 -1.74
C HIS A 131 2.40 8.35 -2.96
N ALA A 132 2.79 9.12 -3.96
CA ALA A 132 2.15 9.03 -5.27
C ALA A 132 2.34 7.64 -5.88
N THR A 133 1.31 7.13 -6.53
CA THR A 133 1.32 5.79 -7.13
C THR A 133 1.01 5.89 -8.61
N LEU A 134 1.87 5.32 -9.44
CA LEU A 134 1.60 5.14 -10.86
C LEU A 134 1.13 3.71 -11.10
N LEU A 135 -0.17 3.54 -11.45
CA LEU A 135 -0.78 2.24 -11.69
C LEU A 135 -0.90 1.97 -13.19
N GLY A 136 -0.45 0.81 -13.62
CA GLY A 136 -0.55 0.38 -15.01
C GLY A 136 0.17 -0.95 -15.21
N LEU A 137 0.02 -1.54 -16.38
CA LEU A 137 0.80 -2.71 -16.75
C LEU A 137 2.23 -2.31 -17.06
N LEU A 138 3.17 -3.13 -16.64
CA LEU A 138 4.59 -2.91 -16.88
C LEU A 138 5.04 -3.63 -18.15
N ASN A 139 5.83 -2.94 -18.97
CA ASN A 139 6.56 -3.52 -20.08
C ASN A 139 7.79 -4.29 -19.57
N ASP A 140 8.46 -5.00 -20.46
CA ASP A 140 9.66 -5.78 -20.10
C ASP A 140 10.84 -4.92 -19.62
N ASP A 141 10.91 -3.67 -20.06
CA ASP A 141 11.89 -2.68 -19.61
C ASP A 141 11.54 -1.99 -18.29
N GLY A 142 10.39 -2.34 -17.69
CA GLY A 142 9.90 -1.73 -16.45
C GLY A 142 9.13 -0.42 -16.64
N SER A 143 8.97 0.07 -17.86
CA SER A 143 8.13 1.24 -18.13
C SER A 143 6.65 0.89 -17.96
N VAL A 144 5.86 1.87 -17.50
CA VAL A 144 4.41 1.70 -17.30
C VAL A 144 3.68 1.98 -18.60
N ARG A 145 2.96 0.98 -19.08
CA ARG A 145 2.15 1.08 -20.32
C ARG A 145 0.96 2.01 -20.11
N LEU A 146 0.66 2.80 -21.12
CA LEU A 146 -0.56 3.60 -21.17
C LEU A 146 -1.74 2.79 -21.75
N PRO A 147 -2.98 3.00 -21.26
CA PRO A 147 -3.37 3.97 -20.22
C PRO A 147 -2.83 3.59 -18.83
N ALA A 148 -2.52 4.61 -18.03
CA ALA A 148 -2.07 4.46 -16.65
C ALA A 148 -2.80 5.47 -15.74
N LEU A 149 -2.69 5.26 -14.43
CA LEU A 149 -3.25 6.19 -13.46
C LEU A 149 -2.15 6.72 -12.56
N LEU A 150 -2.14 8.02 -12.37
CA LEU A 150 -1.36 8.68 -11.34
C LEU A 150 -2.29 8.99 -10.18
N HIS A 151 -2.14 8.23 -9.09
CA HIS A 151 -2.93 8.41 -7.87
C HIS A 151 -2.14 9.21 -6.85
N LEU A 152 -2.75 10.29 -6.35
CA LEU A 152 -2.24 11.10 -5.26
C LEU A 152 -3.07 10.78 -4.01
N PRO A 153 -2.48 10.14 -2.99
CA PRO A 153 -3.18 9.74 -1.77
C PRO A 153 -3.92 10.91 -1.12
N ASP A 154 -5.11 10.65 -0.59
CA ASP A 154 -6.00 11.62 0.04
C ASP A 154 -6.56 12.74 -0.87
N GLN A 155 -6.19 12.72 -2.14
CA GLN A 155 -6.58 13.75 -3.09
C GLN A 155 -7.42 13.16 -4.24
N GLY A 156 -6.82 12.33 -5.09
CA GLY A 156 -7.51 11.77 -6.23
C GLY A 156 -6.58 11.21 -7.29
N THR A 157 -7.10 11.04 -8.49
CA THR A 157 -6.44 10.28 -9.54
C THR A 157 -6.53 10.98 -10.88
N PHE A 158 -5.41 11.02 -11.59
CA PHE A 158 -5.36 11.32 -13.02
C PHE A 158 -5.28 10.02 -13.81
N ARG A 159 -6.13 9.86 -14.81
CA ARG A 159 -5.97 8.85 -15.86
C ARG A 159 -5.15 9.46 -16.99
N ILE A 160 -4.07 8.78 -17.36
CA ILE A 160 -3.13 9.24 -18.35
C ILE A 160 -3.24 8.37 -19.59
N THR A 161 -3.44 9.02 -20.74
CA THR A 161 -3.45 8.39 -22.07
C THR A 161 -2.46 9.10 -22.99
N SER A 162 -2.05 8.45 -24.07
CA SER A 162 -1.23 9.06 -25.11
C SER A 162 -1.60 8.51 -26.48
N SER A 163 -1.48 9.35 -27.49
CA SER A 163 -1.59 8.94 -28.90
C SER A 163 -0.44 8.06 -29.38
N ALA A 164 0.65 8.02 -28.63
CA ALA A 164 1.96 7.54 -29.08
C ALA A 164 2.31 6.11 -28.65
N GLY A 165 1.52 5.47 -27.80
CA GLY A 165 1.78 4.10 -27.33
C GLY A 165 3.06 3.92 -26.48
N GLN A 166 3.74 5.01 -26.12
CA GLN A 166 4.96 4.95 -25.30
C GLN A 166 4.63 4.72 -23.83
N GLY A 167 5.48 3.94 -23.15
CA GLY A 167 5.41 3.76 -21.70
C GLY A 167 5.99 4.96 -20.94
N LEU A 168 5.52 5.17 -19.71
CA LEU A 168 6.09 6.13 -18.78
C LEU A 168 7.22 5.46 -18.01
N ALA A 169 8.35 6.15 -17.83
CA ALA A 169 9.39 5.62 -16.95
C ALA A 169 9.01 5.89 -15.49
N LEU A 170 8.97 4.83 -14.69
CA LEU A 170 8.79 4.89 -13.25
C LEU A 170 10.11 4.55 -12.58
N GLY A 171 10.67 5.53 -11.88
CA GLY A 171 11.85 5.37 -11.06
C GLY A 171 11.54 5.76 -9.63
N TYR A 172 12.12 5.07 -8.67
CA TYR A 172 12.18 5.51 -7.30
C TYR A 172 13.28 4.76 -6.56
N ASP A 173 13.79 5.41 -5.53
CA ASP A 173 14.63 4.73 -4.59
C ASP A 173 13.76 3.82 -3.72
N ALA A 174 14.15 2.58 -3.59
CA ALA A 174 13.49 1.65 -2.70
C ALA A 174 13.60 2.19 -1.27
N LEU A 175 12.49 2.26 -0.55
CA LEU A 175 12.53 2.45 0.88
C LEU A 175 13.32 1.29 1.48
N ARG A 176 14.24 1.62 2.36
CA ARG A 176 15.05 0.66 3.08
C ARG A 176 14.56 0.56 4.52
N TYR A 177 15.20 -0.24 5.29
CA TYR A 177 14.97 -0.25 6.73
C TYR A 177 15.28 1.11 7.37
N PRO A 178 14.66 1.45 8.51
CA PRO A 178 14.73 2.80 9.08
C PRO A 178 16.14 3.40 9.18
N GLU A 179 17.13 2.59 9.52
CA GLU A 179 18.53 3.02 9.62
C GLU A 179 19.19 3.32 8.27
N ASP A 180 18.67 2.77 7.19
CA ASP A 180 19.16 2.95 5.82
C ASP A 180 18.40 4.03 5.06
N ARG A 181 17.29 4.52 5.62
CA ARG A 181 16.41 5.49 4.96
C ARG A 181 17.08 6.84 4.90
N GLN A 182 17.04 7.41 3.73
CA GLN A 182 17.57 8.73 3.48
C GLN A 182 16.44 9.69 3.11
N ALA A 183 16.63 10.96 3.42
CA ALA A 183 15.68 12.01 3.05
C ALA A 183 15.47 12.16 1.54
N ASP A 184 16.26 11.48 0.73
CA ASP A 184 16.25 11.55 -0.72
C ASP A 184 15.43 10.46 -1.41
N ASP A 185 14.82 9.55 -0.67
CA ASP A 185 13.87 8.58 -1.24
C ASP A 185 12.76 9.33 -1.99
N TYR A 186 12.49 8.94 -3.24
CA TYR A 186 11.52 9.61 -4.09
C TYR A 186 10.85 8.67 -5.08
N VAL A 187 9.65 9.05 -5.50
CA VAL A 187 8.97 8.49 -6.66
C VAL A 187 9.11 9.46 -7.82
N GLN A 188 9.58 8.98 -8.97
CA GLN A 188 9.78 9.79 -10.15
C GLN A 188 9.02 9.20 -11.34
N VAL A 189 8.22 10.03 -12.00
CA VAL A 189 7.49 9.67 -13.21
C VAL A 189 8.01 10.52 -14.36
N SER A 190 8.54 9.89 -15.40
CA SER A 190 9.08 10.57 -16.56
C SER A 190 8.20 10.32 -17.80
N PHE A 191 7.78 11.40 -18.41
CA PHE A 191 7.02 11.44 -19.66
C PHE A 191 8.01 11.66 -20.80
N PRO A 192 8.21 10.68 -21.70
CA PRO A 192 9.05 10.87 -22.87
C PRO A 192 8.63 12.08 -23.70
N ALA A 193 9.59 12.86 -24.13
CA ALA A 193 9.35 13.95 -25.06
C ALA A 193 9.42 13.47 -26.52
N ALA A 194 8.91 14.30 -27.43
CA ALA A 194 9.03 14.08 -28.87
C ALA A 194 10.51 13.92 -29.29
N SER A 195 10.75 13.06 -30.27
CA SER A 195 12.05 12.67 -30.76
C SER A 195 12.11 12.67 -32.30
N ALA A 196 13.27 12.47 -32.89
CA ALA A 196 13.40 12.33 -34.35
C ALA A 196 12.58 11.16 -34.91
N ALA A 197 12.42 10.07 -34.13
CA ALA A 197 11.60 8.90 -34.50
C ALA A 197 10.10 9.16 -34.34
N GLN A 198 9.73 10.06 -33.43
CA GLN A 198 8.36 10.43 -33.10
C GLN A 198 8.27 11.94 -32.88
N PRO A 199 8.08 12.72 -33.96
CA PRO A 199 8.22 14.18 -33.92
C PRO A 199 7.17 14.92 -33.06
N GLN A 200 6.08 14.25 -32.73
CA GLN A 200 5.02 14.79 -31.88
C GLN A 200 4.51 13.73 -30.93
N ILE A 201 4.27 14.10 -29.69
CA ILE A 201 3.67 13.26 -28.66
C ILE A 201 2.62 14.07 -27.91
N ASP A 202 1.45 13.47 -27.73
CA ASP A 202 0.36 14.04 -26.96
C ASP A 202 0.08 13.14 -25.75
N TYR A 203 -0.15 13.79 -24.60
CA TYR A 203 -0.66 13.16 -23.38
C TYR A 203 -1.94 13.87 -22.96
N THR A 204 -2.91 13.10 -22.55
CA THR A 204 -4.11 13.61 -21.89
C THR A 204 -4.17 13.05 -20.47
N TRP A 205 -4.29 13.92 -19.48
CA TRP A 205 -4.50 13.59 -18.09
C TRP A 205 -5.92 14.00 -17.72
N GLU A 206 -6.76 13.05 -17.40
CA GLU A 206 -8.15 13.26 -17.01
C GLU A 206 -8.31 13.00 -15.51
N VAL A 207 -8.93 13.91 -14.78
CA VAL A 207 -9.29 13.68 -13.37
C VAL A 207 -10.43 12.66 -13.30
N VAL A 208 -10.20 11.56 -12.60
CA VAL A 208 -11.17 10.46 -12.46
C VAL A 208 -11.37 10.09 -11.00
N ALA A 209 -12.58 9.64 -10.66
CA ALA A 209 -12.91 9.07 -9.36
C ALA A 209 -13.14 7.56 -9.51
N ILE A 210 -12.23 6.75 -8.97
CA ILE A 210 -12.28 5.29 -9.07
C ILE A 210 -12.37 4.69 -7.67
N HIS A 211 -13.55 4.27 -7.33
CA HIS A 211 -13.87 3.56 -6.09
C HIS A 211 -15.17 2.77 -6.30
N PRO A 212 -15.41 1.69 -5.57
CA PRO A 212 -16.67 0.96 -5.64
C PRO A 212 -17.85 1.85 -5.23
N ALA A 213 -18.98 1.65 -5.89
CA ALA A 213 -20.22 2.25 -5.44
C ALA A 213 -20.65 1.66 -4.10
N VAL A 214 -21.03 2.52 -3.17
CA VAL A 214 -21.61 2.12 -1.89
C VAL A 214 -23.06 2.59 -1.88
N PRO A 215 -24.03 1.74 -2.25
CA PRO A 215 -25.43 2.12 -2.39
C PRO A 215 -25.95 2.86 -1.16
N LYS A 216 -26.71 3.93 -1.39
CA LYS A 216 -27.29 4.82 -0.35
C LYS A 216 -26.27 5.69 0.41
N LEU A 217 -25.00 5.67 0.04
CA LEU A 217 -23.94 6.43 0.73
C LEU A 217 -23.14 7.36 -0.19
N GLU A 218 -23.54 7.53 -1.45
CA GLU A 218 -22.80 8.27 -2.47
C GLU A 218 -22.49 9.72 -2.05
N GLY A 219 -23.41 10.40 -1.38
CA GLY A 219 -23.25 11.78 -0.93
C GLY A 219 -22.71 11.93 0.49
N ASP A 220 -22.50 10.85 1.22
CA ASP A 220 -22.09 10.90 2.62
C ASP A 220 -20.61 11.25 2.77
N PRO A 221 -20.26 12.43 3.35
CA PRO A 221 -18.87 12.88 3.47
C PRO A 221 -18.03 12.00 4.42
N ARG A 222 -18.64 11.19 5.26
CA ARG A 222 -17.91 10.26 6.14
C ARG A 222 -17.13 9.20 5.37
N PHE A 223 -17.49 8.99 4.09
CA PHE A 223 -16.81 8.04 3.19
C PHE A 223 -15.84 8.72 2.21
N ASP A 224 -15.57 10.00 2.34
CA ASP A 224 -14.62 10.69 1.45
C ASP A 224 -13.19 10.14 1.61
N GLY A 225 -12.79 9.79 2.83
CA GLY A 225 -11.51 9.11 3.08
C GLY A 225 -11.40 7.76 2.34
N PHE A 226 -12.48 6.95 2.33
CA PHE A 226 -12.56 5.73 1.52
C PHE A 226 -12.41 6.02 0.03
N ARG A 227 -13.16 7.01 -0.50
CA ARG A 227 -13.17 7.33 -1.93
C ARG A 227 -11.82 7.84 -2.43
N ARG A 228 -11.12 8.64 -1.61
CA ARG A 228 -9.83 9.21 -1.98
C ARG A 228 -8.66 8.24 -1.84
N ASN A 229 -8.81 7.18 -1.06
CA ASN A 229 -7.71 6.28 -0.72
C ASN A 229 -7.86 4.85 -1.29
N TRP A 230 -8.92 4.56 -2.05
CA TRP A 230 -9.18 3.21 -2.54
C TRP A 230 -8.03 2.60 -3.35
N LEU A 231 -7.32 3.41 -4.13
CA LEU A 231 -6.23 2.95 -4.99
C LEU A 231 -4.85 2.96 -4.32
N ASN A 232 -4.72 3.42 -3.08
CA ASN A 232 -3.43 3.50 -2.38
C ASN A 232 -2.72 2.15 -2.24
N ILE A 233 -3.49 1.06 -2.21
CA ILE A 233 -2.98 -0.28 -2.04
C ILE A 233 -2.06 -0.74 -3.20
N PHE A 234 -2.26 -0.23 -4.42
CA PHE A 234 -1.59 -0.75 -5.61
C PHE A 234 -0.24 -0.08 -5.87
N GLN A 235 0.78 -0.47 -5.12
CA GLN A 235 2.15 -0.01 -5.32
C GLN A 235 2.90 -0.94 -6.27
N LEU A 236 3.54 -0.40 -7.30
CA LEU A 236 4.27 -1.17 -8.31
C LEU A 236 5.78 -1.10 -8.08
N ASN A 237 6.44 -2.24 -8.05
CA ASN A 237 7.88 -2.33 -8.21
C ASN A 237 8.22 -2.50 -9.69
N PRO A 238 8.75 -1.48 -10.39
CA PRO A 238 8.99 -1.53 -11.83
C PRO A 238 10.10 -2.51 -12.20
N ARG A 239 11.11 -2.66 -11.36
CA ARG A 239 12.23 -3.57 -11.61
C ARG A 239 11.82 -5.04 -11.57
N LEU A 240 11.01 -5.40 -10.57
CA LEU A 240 10.54 -6.78 -10.39
C LEU A 240 9.24 -7.04 -11.15
N ARG A 241 8.53 -6.00 -11.54
CA ARG A 241 7.24 -6.03 -12.27
C ARG A 241 6.14 -6.73 -11.48
N VAL A 242 6.03 -6.36 -10.22
CA VAL A 242 5.02 -6.88 -9.28
C VAL A 242 4.42 -5.76 -8.46
N LEU A 243 3.28 -6.03 -7.85
CA LEU A 243 2.81 -5.26 -6.71
C LEU A 243 3.73 -5.57 -5.52
N ALA A 244 4.06 -4.55 -4.75
CA ALA A 244 4.99 -4.67 -3.64
C ALA A 244 4.56 -3.78 -2.46
N ASN A 245 5.03 -4.13 -1.28
CA ASN A 245 4.80 -3.42 -0.03
C ASN A 245 5.79 -2.26 0.16
N HIS A 246 5.71 -1.51 1.24
CA HIS A 246 6.64 -0.45 1.63
C HIS A 246 6.98 0.51 0.47
N ALA A 247 6.00 1.24 -0.04
CA ALA A 247 6.18 2.12 -1.19
C ALA A 247 6.91 1.42 -2.36
N ALA A 248 6.53 0.15 -2.60
CA ALA A 248 6.99 -0.70 -3.67
C ALA A 248 8.47 -1.18 -3.56
N SER A 249 9.07 -1.13 -2.38
CA SER A 249 10.41 -1.68 -2.17
C SER A 249 10.40 -3.20 -2.06
N ASP A 250 9.47 -3.77 -1.30
CA ASP A 250 9.46 -5.18 -0.94
C ASP A 250 8.34 -5.98 -1.62
N PRO A 251 8.70 -6.96 -2.45
CA PRO A 251 7.74 -7.94 -2.95
C PRO A 251 7.48 -8.98 -1.86
N CYS A 252 6.36 -8.84 -1.15
CA CYS A 252 5.94 -9.76 -0.09
C CYS A 252 4.94 -10.77 -0.63
N ALA A 253 5.28 -12.07 -0.62
CA ALA A 253 4.43 -13.10 -1.18
C ALA A 253 3.15 -13.33 -0.35
N PHE A 254 3.22 -13.12 0.95
CA PHE A 254 2.12 -13.29 1.89
C PHE A 254 1.08 -12.17 1.87
N THR A 255 1.31 -11.05 1.16
CA THR A 255 0.34 -9.94 1.06
C THR A 255 -0.46 -9.94 -0.25
N VAL A 256 -0.19 -10.86 -1.19
CA VAL A 256 -0.82 -10.80 -2.53
C VAL A 256 -2.34 -10.97 -2.49
N PHE A 257 -2.86 -11.75 -1.52
CA PHE A 257 -4.32 -11.89 -1.31
C PHE A 257 -5.00 -10.58 -0.90
N GLU A 258 -4.27 -9.68 -0.25
CA GLU A 258 -4.78 -8.39 0.17
C GLU A 258 -5.00 -7.48 -1.04
N TYR A 259 -4.03 -7.45 -1.97
CA TYR A 259 -4.20 -6.75 -3.26
C TYR A 259 -5.37 -7.32 -4.06
N SER A 260 -5.47 -8.66 -4.16
CA SER A 260 -6.50 -9.29 -4.98
C SER A 260 -7.89 -9.05 -4.41
N SER A 261 -8.04 -9.04 -3.08
CA SER A 261 -9.31 -8.78 -2.41
C SER A 261 -9.88 -7.37 -2.71
N VAL A 262 -8.99 -6.39 -2.87
CA VAL A 262 -9.34 -5.03 -3.32
C VAL A 262 -9.56 -4.99 -4.83
N ALA A 263 -8.71 -5.68 -5.61
CA ALA A 263 -8.78 -5.66 -7.06
C ALA A 263 -10.12 -6.18 -7.62
N VAL A 264 -10.67 -7.25 -7.03
CA VAL A 264 -11.98 -7.82 -7.45
C VAL A 264 -13.15 -6.86 -7.20
N ARG A 265 -12.98 -5.86 -6.34
CA ARG A 265 -13.98 -4.83 -5.99
C ARG A 265 -13.75 -3.51 -6.72
N THR A 266 -12.59 -3.35 -7.35
CA THR A 266 -12.20 -2.10 -8.02
C THR A 266 -12.88 -2.00 -9.38
N PRO A 267 -13.58 -0.89 -9.69
CA PRO A 267 -14.07 -0.63 -11.02
C PRO A 267 -12.94 -0.60 -12.06
N PRO A 268 -13.24 -0.72 -13.37
CA PRO A 268 -12.23 -0.60 -14.41
C PRO A 268 -11.39 0.68 -14.24
N LEU A 269 -10.08 0.54 -14.30
CA LEU A 269 -9.13 1.64 -14.15
C LEU A 269 -9.12 2.54 -15.39
N ALA A 270 -9.17 1.90 -16.56
CA ALA A 270 -9.25 2.55 -17.85
C ALA A 270 -9.85 1.57 -18.88
N PRO A 271 -10.20 2.00 -20.09
CA PRO A 271 -10.55 1.08 -21.16
C PRO A 271 -9.45 0.05 -21.39
N GLY A 272 -9.78 -1.25 -21.22
CA GLY A 272 -8.82 -2.35 -21.37
C GLY A 272 -7.82 -2.53 -20.21
N LEU A 273 -8.01 -1.87 -19.09
CA LEU A 273 -7.17 -2.01 -17.89
C LEU A 273 -8.04 -2.14 -16.63
N THR A 274 -7.83 -3.21 -15.89
CA THR A 274 -8.45 -3.46 -14.59
C THR A 274 -7.39 -3.67 -13.51
N ALA A 275 -7.76 -3.55 -12.24
CA ALA A 275 -6.86 -3.89 -11.13
C ALA A 275 -6.50 -5.39 -11.13
N LEU A 276 -7.38 -6.26 -11.65
CA LEU A 276 -7.09 -7.68 -11.81
C LEU A 276 -5.95 -7.96 -12.81
N ASP A 277 -5.71 -7.07 -13.77
CA ASP A 277 -4.56 -7.21 -14.68
C ASP A 277 -3.23 -7.00 -13.95
N LEU A 278 -3.21 -6.14 -12.93
CA LEU A 278 -2.04 -5.95 -12.06
C LEU A 278 -1.79 -7.20 -11.22
N ILE A 279 -2.86 -7.81 -10.68
CA ILE A 279 -2.78 -9.09 -9.96
C ILE A 279 -2.24 -10.19 -10.87
N ARG A 280 -2.79 -10.32 -12.08
CA ARG A 280 -2.31 -11.30 -13.07
C ARG A 280 -0.81 -11.13 -13.36
N GLN A 281 -0.37 -9.91 -13.61
CA GLN A 281 1.06 -9.62 -13.87
C GLN A 281 1.93 -10.05 -12.69
N THR A 282 1.50 -9.76 -11.46
CA THR A 282 2.18 -10.16 -10.22
C THR A 282 2.25 -11.69 -10.09
N LEU A 283 1.11 -12.38 -10.24
CA LEU A 283 1.05 -13.84 -10.20
C LEU A 283 1.91 -14.51 -11.28
N ASP A 284 1.90 -13.98 -12.51
CA ASP A 284 2.72 -14.48 -13.61
C ASP A 284 4.22 -14.41 -13.27
N ARG A 285 4.65 -13.36 -12.54
CA ARG A 285 6.04 -13.23 -12.07
C ARG A 285 6.39 -14.27 -11.02
N TYR A 286 5.53 -14.49 -10.03
CA TYR A 286 5.74 -15.54 -9.02
C TYR A 286 5.71 -16.94 -9.64
N LEU A 287 4.80 -17.21 -10.56
CA LEU A 287 4.73 -18.48 -11.30
C LEU A 287 5.96 -18.72 -12.19
N SER A 288 6.62 -17.67 -12.64
CA SER A 288 7.89 -17.77 -13.38
C SER A 288 9.12 -18.07 -12.49
N GLY A 289 8.93 -18.25 -11.19
CA GLY A 289 9.99 -18.61 -10.23
C GLY A 289 10.65 -17.43 -9.53
N MET A 290 10.07 -16.21 -9.64
CA MET A 290 10.55 -15.08 -8.83
C MET A 290 10.41 -15.40 -7.35
N LYS A 291 11.44 -15.06 -6.58
CA LYS A 291 11.42 -15.17 -5.11
C LYS A 291 11.07 -13.82 -4.50
N ALA A 292 10.39 -13.87 -3.36
CA ALA A 292 9.95 -12.72 -2.60
C ALA A 292 10.11 -12.98 -1.10
N TYR A 293 10.00 -11.94 -0.31
CA TYR A 293 9.97 -12.06 1.14
C TYR A 293 8.81 -12.99 1.56
N GLY A 294 9.09 -13.87 2.52
CA GLY A 294 8.21 -14.98 2.90
C GLY A 294 8.48 -16.29 2.14
N MET A 295 9.32 -16.30 1.09
CA MET A 295 9.72 -17.51 0.36
C MET A 295 11.11 -17.98 0.75
N ALA A 296 11.26 -19.30 0.93
CA ALA A 296 12.54 -19.93 1.17
C ALA A 296 13.55 -19.58 0.07
N GLY A 297 14.75 -19.17 0.49
CA GLY A 297 15.82 -18.78 -0.43
C GLY A 297 15.65 -17.39 -1.07
N TYR A 298 14.77 -16.54 -0.54
CA TYR A 298 14.66 -15.14 -1.00
C TYR A 298 15.99 -14.39 -0.86
N ALA A 299 16.65 -14.54 0.30
CA ALA A 299 18.01 -14.07 0.51
C ALA A 299 18.89 -15.27 0.89
N PRO A 300 19.53 -15.96 -0.09
CA PRO A 300 20.18 -17.26 0.15
C PRO A 300 21.29 -17.24 1.21
N ASN A 301 21.90 -16.08 1.45
CA ASN A 301 22.94 -15.91 2.48
C ASN A 301 22.40 -15.60 3.86
N ASP A 302 21.08 -15.37 3.98
CA ASP A 302 20.39 -15.12 5.23
C ASP A 302 19.77 -16.43 5.74
N PRO A 303 20.24 -16.97 6.87
CA PRO A 303 19.70 -18.24 7.43
C PRO A 303 18.21 -18.12 7.80
N THR A 304 17.69 -16.90 7.95
CA THR A 304 16.29 -16.65 8.26
C THR A 304 15.35 -16.93 7.09
N THR A 305 15.85 -17.05 5.86
CA THR A 305 15.06 -17.40 4.66
C THR A 305 15.10 -18.90 4.35
N ARG A 306 15.39 -19.74 5.33
CA ARG A 306 15.50 -21.20 5.14
C ARG A 306 14.15 -21.84 4.83
N TYR A 307 13.08 -21.36 5.43
CA TYR A 307 11.74 -21.91 5.28
C TYR A 307 10.80 -20.87 4.66
N ASP A 308 9.79 -21.34 3.91
CA ASP A 308 8.67 -20.50 3.49
C ASP A 308 7.85 -20.12 4.73
N PHE A 309 7.31 -18.90 4.75
CA PHE A 309 6.30 -18.52 5.74
C PHE A 309 5.00 -19.30 5.48
N LEU A 310 4.29 -19.67 6.54
CA LEU A 310 3.06 -20.47 6.45
C LEU A 310 1.92 -19.78 5.70
N ASP A 311 1.88 -18.46 5.70
CA ASP A 311 0.88 -17.63 5.00
C ASP A 311 1.23 -17.33 3.53
N THR A 312 2.44 -17.65 3.08
CA THR A 312 2.92 -17.39 1.71
C THR A 312 2.04 -18.04 0.63
N TYR A 313 1.92 -19.37 0.67
CA TYR A 313 1.13 -20.08 -0.35
C TYR A 313 -0.38 -19.89 -0.20
N PRO A 314 -0.94 -19.84 1.02
CA PRO A 314 -2.33 -19.40 1.20
C PRO A 314 -2.64 -18.07 0.52
N SER A 315 -1.77 -17.08 0.66
CA SER A 315 -1.91 -15.76 0.01
C SER A 315 -1.91 -15.87 -1.51
N LEU A 316 -0.90 -16.51 -2.09
CA LEU A 316 -0.76 -16.64 -3.55
C LEU A 316 -1.94 -17.40 -4.19
N LEU A 317 -2.39 -18.48 -3.54
CA LEU A 317 -3.51 -19.29 -4.02
C LEU A 317 -4.85 -18.56 -3.92
N THR A 318 -5.07 -17.81 -2.84
CA THR A 318 -6.25 -16.94 -2.69
C THR A 318 -6.27 -15.85 -3.75
N ALA A 319 -5.11 -15.20 -4.00
CA ALA A 319 -5.00 -14.19 -5.04
C ALA A 319 -5.26 -14.76 -6.45
N ALA A 320 -4.77 -15.98 -6.74
CA ALA A 320 -5.05 -16.66 -7.99
C ALA A 320 -6.55 -16.99 -8.15
N TRP A 321 -7.19 -17.44 -7.07
CA TRP A 321 -8.62 -17.69 -7.07
C TRP A 321 -9.42 -16.41 -7.29
N ASP A 322 -9.10 -15.33 -6.59
CA ASP A 322 -9.72 -14.02 -6.79
C ASP A 322 -9.58 -13.54 -8.23
N TYR A 323 -8.37 -13.67 -8.81
CA TYR A 323 -8.14 -13.33 -10.20
C TYR A 323 -9.03 -14.16 -11.14
N VAL A 324 -9.02 -15.49 -11.00
CA VAL A 324 -9.80 -16.40 -11.87
C VAL A 324 -11.30 -16.14 -11.75
N ARG A 325 -11.81 -15.93 -10.53
CA ARG A 325 -13.22 -15.65 -10.27
C ARG A 325 -13.65 -14.29 -10.83
N GLY A 326 -12.82 -13.27 -10.63
CA GLY A 326 -13.13 -11.90 -11.03
C GLY A 326 -12.99 -11.65 -12.53
N SER A 327 -11.99 -12.28 -13.18
CA SER A 327 -11.71 -12.11 -14.61
C SER A 327 -12.40 -13.15 -15.52
N ASN A 328 -12.83 -14.28 -14.96
CA ASN A 328 -13.28 -15.47 -15.73
C ASN A 328 -12.26 -15.93 -16.79
N ASN A 329 -10.97 -15.77 -16.56
CA ASN A 329 -9.90 -16.11 -17.50
C ASN A 329 -9.52 -17.59 -17.39
N GLU A 330 -10.36 -18.46 -17.96
CA GLU A 330 -10.13 -19.92 -17.97
C GLU A 330 -8.83 -20.29 -18.71
N ALA A 331 -8.45 -19.56 -19.74
CA ALA A 331 -7.23 -19.83 -20.48
C ALA A 331 -5.98 -19.64 -19.60
N TRP A 332 -5.98 -18.59 -18.78
CA TRP A 332 -4.90 -18.36 -17.81
C TRP A 332 -4.87 -19.48 -16.76
N LEU A 333 -6.03 -19.89 -16.24
CA LEU A 333 -6.12 -20.98 -15.27
C LEU A 333 -5.57 -22.28 -15.85
N GLN A 334 -5.99 -22.67 -17.06
CA GLN A 334 -5.50 -23.90 -17.71
C GLN A 334 -3.98 -23.87 -17.91
N LYS A 335 -3.45 -22.74 -18.40
CA LYS A 335 -2.01 -22.54 -18.61
C LYS A 335 -1.20 -22.70 -17.31
N ASN A 336 -1.69 -22.14 -16.21
CA ASN A 336 -0.93 -22.00 -14.97
C ASN A 336 -1.31 -23.03 -13.90
N TYR A 337 -2.28 -23.91 -14.15
CA TYR A 337 -2.79 -24.85 -13.15
C TYR A 337 -1.71 -25.73 -12.51
N ALA A 338 -0.71 -26.16 -13.28
CA ALA A 338 0.39 -26.98 -12.76
C ALA A 338 1.22 -26.20 -11.71
N GLY A 339 1.47 -24.91 -11.92
CA GLY A 339 2.16 -24.06 -10.94
C GLY A 339 1.32 -23.80 -9.68
N LEU A 340 0.01 -23.58 -9.85
CA LEU A 340 -0.90 -23.43 -8.71
C LEU A 340 -0.98 -24.71 -7.88
N ARG A 341 -1.00 -25.86 -8.53
CA ARG A 341 -0.96 -27.17 -7.89
C ARG A 341 0.36 -27.38 -7.12
N ASP A 342 1.49 -26.95 -7.67
CA ASP A 342 2.78 -26.99 -6.98
C ASP A 342 2.76 -26.15 -5.69
N TRP A 343 2.23 -24.94 -5.74
CA TRP A 343 2.05 -24.11 -4.55
C TRP A 343 1.13 -24.77 -3.52
N ALA A 344 0.01 -25.35 -3.95
CA ALA A 344 -0.89 -26.07 -3.05
C ALA A 344 -0.19 -27.30 -2.42
N THR A 345 0.65 -28.01 -3.19
CA THR A 345 1.45 -29.14 -2.66
C THR A 345 2.45 -28.68 -1.60
N LYS A 346 3.13 -27.55 -1.83
CA LYS A 346 4.03 -26.96 -0.84
C LYS A 346 3.30 -26.51 0.43
N MET A 347 2.14 -25.89 0.27
CA MET A 347 1.29 -25.53 1.42
C MET A 347 0.90 -26.75 2.23
N LEU A 348 0.40 -27.80 1.58
CA LEU A 348 -0.01 -29.04 2.26
C LEU A 348 1.17 -29.81 2.88
N ALA A 349 2.38 -29.63 2.38
CA ALA A 349 3.59 -30.21 2.98
C ALA A 349 3.99 -29.56 4.31
N MET A 350 3.37 -28.42 4.67
CA MET A 350 3.56 -27.78 5.97
C MET A 350 2.63 -28.35 7.06
N ASP A 351 1.78 -29.31 6.75
CA ASP A 351 1.09 -30.19 7.71
C ASP A 351 2.07 -31.31 8.10
N LEU A 352 2.99 -31.00 9.03
CA LEU A 352 4.13 -31.86 9.36
C LEU A 352 3.70 -33.08 10.19
N GLU A 353 2.65 -32.93 11.00
CA GLU A 353 2.13 -34.00 11.89
C GLU A 353 0.96 -34.76 11.24
N GLY A 354 0.44 -34.30 10.10
CA GLY A 354 -0.68 -34.91 9.41
C GLY A 354 -2.02 -34.73 10.14
N ASN A 355 -2.15 -33.63 10.86
CA ASN A 355 -3.34 -33.30 11.64
C ASN A 355 -4.27 -32.28 10.95
N GLY A 356 -3.89 -31.82 9.75
CA GLY A 356 -4.64 -30.89 8.91
C GLY A 356 -4.37 -29.41 9.17
N LEU A 357 -3.49 -29.06 10.11
CA LEU A 357 -3.08 -27.70 10.41
C LEU A 357 -1.73 -27.36 9.75
N LEU A 358 -1.43 -26.09 9.58
CA LEU A 358 -0.11 -25.67 9.12
C LEU A 358 0.83 -25.52 10.31
N GLU A 359 2.02 -26.10 10.16
CA GLU A 359 3.02 -26.19 11.19
C GLU A 359 4.37 -25.68 10.70
N TYR A 360 5.01 -24.86 11.52
CA TYR A 360 6.36 -24.37 11.26
C TYR A 360 7.38 -25.22 12.02
N PRO A 361 8.54 -25.54 11.45
CA PRO A 361 9.50 -26.44 12.08
C PRO A 361 10.28 -25.78 13.23
N ALA A 362 9.56 -25.13 14.14
CA ALA A 362 10.07 -24.52 15.36
C ALA A 362 9.08 -24.75 16.50
N SER A 363 9.51 -24.54 17.75
CA SER A 363 8.68 -24.80 18.93
C SER A 363 7.57 -23.77 19.16
N GLY A 364 7.72 -22.54 18.66
CA GLY A 364 6.80 -21.44 18.85
C GLY A 364 6.98 -20.65 20.14
N ASN A 365 7.70 -21.18 21.10
CA ASN A 365 8.10 -20.52 22.34
C ASN A 365 9.57 -20.79 22.63
N SER A 366 10.38 -20.83 21.62
CA SER A 366 11.74 -21.38 21.64
C SER A 366 12.75 -20.55 22.43
N GLY A 367 12.33 -19.53 23.16
CA GLY A 367 13.30 -18.63 23.74
C GLY A 367 14.22 -18.09 22.65
N SER A 368 13.66 -17.54 21.63
CA SER A 368 14.32 -17.12 20.37
C SER A 368 15.47 -16.14 20.54
N TRP A 369 15.72 -15.72 21.73
CA TRP A 369 16.92 -15.02 22.20
C TRP A 369 18.18 -15.87 22.19
N THR A 370 18.05 -17.17 21.96
CA THR A 370 19.15 -18.11 21.89
C THR A 370 19.63 -18.26 20.45
N GLU A 371 20.59 -19.18 20.25
CA GLU A 371 21.15 -19.52 18.94
C GLU A 371 20.10 -19.99 17.91
N GLN A 372 18.88 -20.27 18.33
CA GLN A 372 17.77 -20.66 17.45
C GLN A 372 17.01 -19.45 16.85
N ILE A 373 17.42 -18.27 17.13
CA ILE A 373 16.90 -17.01 16.53
C ILE A 373 16.91 -17.04 14.99
N THR A 374 17.70 -17.93 14.39
CA THR A 374 17.71 -18.19 12.95
C THR A 374 16.45 -18.87 12.43
N LEU A 375 15.59 -19.35 13.34
CA LEU A 375 14.26 -19.84 13.02
C LEU A 375 13.31 -18.65 13.08
N ARG A 376 13.10 -18.04 11.98
CA ARG A 376 12.19 -16.91 11.77
C ARG A 376 10.78 -17.19 12.29
N PRO A 377 9.96 -16.13 12.49
CA PRO A 377 8.54 -16.29 12.72
C PRO A 377 7.89 -17.14 11.64
N ALA A 378 6.79 -17.77 12.02
CA ALA A 378 6.10 -18.69 11.13
C ALA A 378 5.36 -17.99 9.98
N ASN A 379 5.01 -16.72 10.14
CA ASN A 379 4.21 -15.92 9.21
C ASN A 379 4.76 -14.49 9.10
N TRP A 380 4.01 -13.62 8.42
CA TRP A 380 4.39 -12.22 8.20
C TRP A 380 4.57 -11.40 9.48
N TRP A 381 4.07 -11.88 10.61
CA TRP A 381 4.28 -11.27 11.90
C TRP A 381 5.71 -11.57 12.37
N ASP A 382 6.63 -10.70 12.01
CA ASP A 382 8.04 -11.03 11.93
C ASP A 382 8.82 -10.87 13.24
N THR A 383 8.17 -10.42 14.31
CA THR A 383 8.80 -10.29 15.64
C THR A 383 8.31 -11.33 16.66
N ILE A 384 7.30 -12.13 16.32
CA ILE A 384 6.62 -13.03 17.26
C ILE A 384 6.59 -14.45 16.71
N GLY A 385 6.65 -15.45 17.59
CA GLY A 385 6.87 -16.83 17.24
C GLY A 385 5.86 -17.45 16.29
N PHE A 386 4.60 -17.44 16.61
CA PHE A 386 3.49 -18.05 15.86
C PHE A 386 3.73 -19.52 15.43
N ALA A 387 4.61 -20.25 16.14
CA ALA A 387 4.89 -21.65 15.88
C ALA A 387 4.66 -22.49 17.16
N HIS A 388 4.46 -23.74 17.11
CA HIS A 388 4.54 -24.71 16.02
C HIS A 388 3.32 -24.65 15.08
N GLU A 389 2.08 -24.85 15.54
CA GLU A 389 0.83 -24.74 14.80
C GLU A 389 0.33 -23.30 14.83
N ASP A 390 0.18 -22.71 13.65
CA ASP A 390 -0.21 -21.32 13.47
C ASP A 390 -1.71 -21.21 13.16
N ALA A 391 -2.45 -20.52 14.03
CA ALA A 391 -3.88 -20.34 13.86
C ALA A 391 -4.21 -19.39 12.70
N TYR A 392 -3.44 -18.32 12.51
CA TYR A 392 -3.70 -17.34 11.42
C TYR A 392 -3.45 -17.95 10.06
N SER A 393 -2.27 -18.51 9.84
CA SER A 393 -1.92 -19.12 8.55
C SER A 393 -2.81 -20.31 8.22
N SER A 394 -3.22 -21.10 9.22
CA SER A 394 -4.18 -22.20 9.02
C SER A 394 -5.57 -21.68 8.60
N ALA A 395 -6.01 -20.52 9.13
CA ALA A 395 -7.27 -19.90 8.67
C ALA A 395 -7.18 -19.44 7.21
N LEU A 396 -6.06 -18.84 6.81
CA LEU A 396 -5.81 -18.49 5.40
C LEU A 396 -5.74 -19.74 4.52
N ALA A 397 -5.09 -20.79 4.96
CA ALA A 397 -4.97 -22.06 4.22
C ALA A 397 -6.34 -22.71 3.98
N TYR A 398 -7.23 -22.70 4.96
CA TYR A 398 -8.61 -23.14 4.77
C TYR A 398 -9.29 -22.41 3.62
N HIS A 399 -9.19 -21.09 3.59
CA HIS A 399 -9.76 -20.28 2.52
C HIS A 399 -9.13 -20.58 1.15
N ALA A 400 -7.80 -20.72 1.11
CA ALA A 400 -7.06 -21.08 -0.09
C ALA A 400 -7.43 -22.48 -0.63
N LEU A 401 -7.66 -23.45 0.26
CA LEU A 401 -8.10 -24.81 -0.13
C LEU A 401 -9.49 -24.79 -0.79
N LEU A 402 -10.41 -23.99 -0.27
CA LEU A 402 -11.73 -23.80 -0.93
C LEU A 402 -11.56 -23.20 -2.33
N GLY A 403 -10.68 -22.23 -2.49
CA GLY A 403 -10.33 -21.63 -3.76
C GLY A 403 -9.69 -22.62 -4.72
N MET A 404 -8.74 -23.42 -4.25
CA MET A 404 -8.12 -24.48 -5.06
C MET A 404 -9.13 -25.56 -5.50
N ALA A 405 -10.07 -25.94 -4.63
CA ALA A 405 -11.12 -26.89 -5.00
C ALA A 405 -12.01 -26.33 -6.12
N GLU A 406 -12.34 -25.05 -6.09
CA GLU A 406 -13.09 -24.39 -7.17
C GLU A 406 -12.27 -24.30 -8.46
N MET A 407 -11.03 -23.81 -8.38
CA MET A 407 -10.13 -23.72 -9.54
C MET A 407 -9.86 -25.10 -10.17
N ALA A 408 -9.74 -26.16 -9.37
CA ALA A 408 -9.60 -27.52 -9.87
C ALA A 408 -10.84 -28.00 -10.66
N ARG A 409 -12.05 -27.68 -10.15
CA ARG A 409 -13.30 -27.98 -10.90
C ARG A 409 -13.34 -27.24 -12.23
N ARG A 410 -13.02 -25.94 -12.24
CA ARG A 410 -12.99 -25.12 -13.46
C ARG A 410 -11.89 -25.59 -14.43
N ALA A 411 -10.78 -26.08 -13.92
CA ALA A 411 -9.71 -26.67 -14.73
C ALA A 411 -9.98 -28.11 -15.17
N ASN A 412 -11.17 -28.68 -14.88
CA ASN A 412 -11.55 -30.07 -15.17
C ASN A 412 -10.59 -31.09 -14.52
N ARG A 413 -10.30 -30.89 -13.24
CA ARG A 413 -9.43 -31.76 -12.39
C ARG A 413 -10.22 -32.29 -11.19
N PRO A 414 -11.18 -33.21 -11.38
CA PRO A 414 -12.09 -33.61 -10.30
C PRO A 414 -11.37 -34.30 -9.12
N GLY A 415 -10.29 -35.05 -9.36
CA GLY A 415 -9.51 -35.66 -8.30
C GLY A 415 -8.82 -34.65 -7.40
N ASP A 416 -8.25 -33.59 -7.98
CA ASP A 416 -7.66 -32.49 -7.21
C ASP A 416 -8.74 -31.70 -6.46
N ALA A 417 -9.90 -31.48 -7.06
CA ALA A 417 -11.03 -30.81 -6.41
C ALA A 417 -11.51 -31.58 -5.17
N GLN A 418 -11.60 -32.91 -5.26
CA GLN A 418 -11.96 -33.76 -4.14
C GLN A 418 -10.89 -33.72 -3.03
N LEU A 419 -9.61 -33.77 -3.41
CA LEU A 419 -8.48 -33.68 -2.47
C LEU A 419 -8.55 -32.36 -1.66
N TYR A 420 -8.63 -31.22 -2.34
CA TYR A 420 -8.65 -29.91 -1.66
C TYR A 420 -9.89 -29.71 -0.81
N THR A 421 -11.04 -30.20 -1.25
CA THR A 421 -12.27 -30.17 -0.43
C THR A 421 -12.09 -30.99 0.83
N ALA A 422 -11.54 -32.22 0.73
CA ALA A 422 -11.31 -33.07 1.89
C ALA A 422 -10.32 -32.44 2.88
N ARG A 423 -9.23 -31.86 2.38
CA ARG A 423 -8.24 -31.16 3.23
C ARG A 423 -8.82 -29.93 3.92
N ALA A 424 -9.67 -29.15 3.24
CA ALA A 424 -10.37 -28.03 3.87
C ALA A 424 -11.30 -28.50 5.00
N GLU A 425 -12.03 -29.61 4.80
CA GLU A 425 -12.91 -30.19 5.81
C GLU A 425 -12.15 -30.77 7.01
N GLU A 426 -11.02 -31.40 6.77
CA GLU A 426 -10.11 -31.90 7.79
C GLU A 426 -9.63 -30.75 8.67
N LEU A 427 -9.05 -29.69 8.08
CA LEU A 427 -8.61 -28.51 8.80
C LEU A 427 -9.75 -27.89 9.62
N ARG A 428 -10.90 -27.66 9.02
CA ARG A 428 -12.07 -27.09 9.70
C ARG A 428 -12.50 -27.91 10.92
N SER A 429 -12.41 -29.26 10.83
CA SER A 429 -12.84 -30.17 11.89
C SER A 429 -11.97 -30.10 13.15
N VAL A 430 -10.70 -29.69 12.99
CA VAL A 430 -9.71 -29.64 14.08
C VAL A 430 -9.45 -28.21 14.58
N TYR A 431 -9.61 -27.21 13.75
CA TYR A 431 -9.18 -25.83 14.00
C TYR A 431 -9.69 -25.26 15.32
N PHE A 432 -11.02 -25.19 15.51
CA PHE A 432 -11.60 -24.56 16.68
C PHE A 432 -11.19 -25.26 17.99
N LYS A 433 -11.20 -26.59 18.01
CA LYS A 433 -10.84 -27.36 19.21
C LYS A 433 -9.37 -27.28 19.56
N THR A 434 -8.50 -27.00 18.58
CA THR A 434 -7.05 -26.88 18.77
C THR A 434 -6.69 -25.52 19.35
N PHE A 435 -7.30 -24.44 18.85
CA PHE A 435 -6.89 -23.08 19.19
C PHE A 435 -7.78 -22.38 20.23
N TYR A 436 -8.98 -22.90 20.52
CA TYR A 436 -9.87 -22.27 21.51
C TYR A 436 -9.34 -22.48 22.93
N ASP A 437 -9.05 -21.36 23.61
CA ASP A 437 -8.67 -21.37 25.03
C ASP A 437 -9.91 -21.09 25.89
N PRO A 438 -10.42 -22.10 26.63
CA PRO A 438 -11.58 -21.92 27.50
C PRO A 438 -11.32 -20.99 28.69
N SER A 439 -10.06 -20.75 29.05
CA SER A 439 -9.71 -19.87 30.17
C SER A 439 -9.83 -18.38 29.81
N THR A 440 -9.57 -18.03 28.57
CA THR A 440 -9.70 -16.67 28.05
C THR A 440 -10.99 -16.45 27.28
N GLY A 441 -11.54 -17.53 26.70
CA GLY A 441 -12.77 -17.52 25.90
C GLY A 441 -12.56 -17.05 24.46
N VAL A 442 -11.32 -17.04 23.97
CA VAL A 442 -10.95 -16.66 22.57
C VAL A 442 -10.01 -17.71 21.96
N LEU A 443 -9.65 -17.54 20.69
CA LEU A 443 -8.65 -18.38 20.04
C LEU A 443 -7.25 -17.87 20.38
N ALA A 444 -6.34 -18.77 20.70
CA ALA A 444 -4.91 -18.51 20.77
C ALA A 444 -4.34 -18.20 19.38
N GLY A 445 -3.22 -17.48 19.35
CA GLY A 445 -2.47 -17.21 18.12
C GLY A 445 -1.83 -18.48 17.56
N TRP A 446 -1.31 -19.32 18.46
CA TRP A 446 -0.65 -20.57 18.08
C TRP A 446 -0.64 -21.58 19.22
N ARG A 447 -0.32 -22.82 18.87
CA ARG A 447 0.01 -23.89 19.81
C ARG A 447 1.47 -24.30 19.61
N SER A 448 2.30 -24.16 20.63
CA SER A 448 3.69 -24.59 20.59
C SER A 448 3.85 -26.11 20.61
N ALA A 449 5.03 -26.61 20.24
CA ALA A 449 5.31 -28.05 20.14
C ALA A 449 5.16 -28.81 21.49
N ASP A 450 5.20 -28.10 22.62
CA ASP A 450 4.91 -28.66 23.95
C ASP A 450 3.41 -28.73 24.26
N GLY A 451 2.54 -28.33 23.30
CA GLY A 451 1.10 -28.36 23.41
C GLY A 451 0.48 -27.14 24.12
N LYS A 452 1.28 -26.14 24.48
CA LYS A 452 0.81 -24.94 25.16
C LYS A 452 0.17 -23.97 24.19
N LEU A 453 -0.98 -23.39 24.59
CA LEU A 453 -1.63 -22.31 23.86
C LEU A 453 -1.01 -20.96 24.23
N HIS A 454 -0.75 -20.15 23.21
CA HIS A 454 -0.22 -18.79 23.33
C HIS A 454 -1.32 -17.80 22.91
N ASP A 455 -2.04 -17.31 23.90
CA ASP A 455 -3.14 -16.38 23.72
C ASP A 455 -2.80 -15.01 24.31
N TYR A 456 -2.87 -14.00 23.45
CA TYR A 456 -2.67 -12.60 23.78
C TYR A 456 -3.85 -11.75 23.33
N TYR A 457 -5.03 -12.38 23.18
CA TYR A 457 -6.24 -11.75 22.63
C TYR A 457 -6.00 -11.15 21.25
N PHE A 458 -5.49 -11.98 20.34
CA PHE A 458 -5.21 -11.57 18.96
C PHE A 458 -6.49 -11.21 18.22
N THR A 459 -6.64 -9.93 17.86
CA THR A 459 -7.84 -9.43 17.20
C THR A 459 -8.01 -10.02 15.81
N PHE A 460 -6.93 -10.06 15.01
CA PHE A 460 -6.94 -10.53 13.62
C PHE A 460 -7.08 -12.04 13.51
N VAL A 461 -6.44 -12.84 14.36
CA VAL A 461 -6.55 -14.31 14.36
C VAL A 461 -8.00 -14.73 14.58
N ASN A 462 -8.61 -14.22 15.64
CA ASN A 462 -9.99 -14.54 15.98
C ASN A 462 -10.97 -14.09 14.90
N SER A 463 -10.75 -12.89 14.38
CA SER A 463 -11.62 -12.30 13.38
C SER A 463 -11.50 -12.97 12.02
N ALA A 464 -10.30 -13.38 11.59
CA ALA A 464 -10.09 -14.15 10.36
C ALA A 464 -10.79 -15.51 10.45
N ALA A 465 -10.65 -16.20 11.59
CA ALA A 465 -11.31 -17.48 11.82
C ALA A 465 -12.84 -17.37 11.76
N ILE A 466 -13.41 -16.31 12.35
CA ILE A 466 -14.84 -16.02 12.27
C ILE A 466 -15.26 -15.73 10.82
N THR A 467 -14.52 -14.86 10.15
CA THR A 467 -14.80 -14.44 8.76
C THR A 467 -14.81 -15.63 7.79
N TYR A 468 -13.91 -16.58 7.98
CA TYR A 468 -13.83 -17.78 7.16
C TYR A 468 -14.72 -18.94 7.61
N GLY A 469 -15.49 -18.79 8.72
CA GLY A 469 -16.43 -19.80 9.19
C GLY A 469 -15.78 -21.00 9.87
N LEU A 470 -14.59 -20.82 10.45
CA LEU A 470 -13.88 -21.83 11.25
C LEU A 470 -14.36 -21.90 12.70
N VAL A 471 -15.12 -20.92 13.14
CA VAL A 471 -15.67 -20.82 14.50
C VAL A 471 -17.18 -21.13 14.46
N PRO A 472 -17.70 -21.97 15.39
CA PRO A 472 -19.15 -22.16 15.53
C PRO A 472 -19.88 -20.85 15.80
N GLN A 473 -21.06 -20.66 15.21
CA GLN A 473 -21.78 -19.38 15.19
C GLN A 473 -22.08 -18.82 16.61
N ASP A 474 -22.43 -19.69 17.55
CA ASP A 474 -22.66 -19.32 18.95
C ASP A 474 -21.37 -18.85 19.64
N LYS A 475 -20.25 -19.48 19.31
CA LYS A 475 -18.93 -19.12 19.83
C LYS A 475 -18.39 -17.84 19.20
N ALA A 476 -18.66 -17.59 17.92
CA ALA A 476 -18.22 -16.39 17.23
C ALA A 476 -18.69 -15.10 17.92
N ASN A 477 -19.98 -15.04 18.34
CA ASN A 477 -20.47 -13.90 19.12
C ASN A 477 -19.78 -13.79 20.49
N GLN A 478 -19.60 -14.90 21.21
CA GLN A 478 -18.93 -14.93 22.52
C GLN A 478 -17.47 -14.44 22.41
N ILE A 479 -16.75 -14.86 21.38
CA ILE A 479 -15.37 -14.42 21.10
C ILE A 479 -15.34 -12.92 20.85
N MET A 480 -16.21 -12.40 19.99
CA MET A 480 -16.26 -10.96 19.71
C MET A 480 -16.63 -10.15 20.96
N ASP A 481 -17.57 -10.61 21.77
CA ASP A 481 -17.88 -9.98 23.06
C ASP A 481 -16.66 -9.93 23.97
N ARG A 482 -15.90 -11.02 24.00
CA ARG A 482 -14.70 -11.11 24.84
C ARG A 482 -13.58 -10.21 24.37
N LEU A 483 -13.34 -10.12 23.03
CA LEU A 483 -12.35 -9.22 22.45
C LEU A 483 -12.70 -7.75 22.69
N LEU A 484 -13.95 -7.35 22.45
CA LEU A 484 -14.39 -5.97 22.69
C LEU A 484 -14.36 -5.59 24.17
N ALA A 485 -14.73 -6.54 25.04
CA ALA A 485 -14.64 -6.34 26.50
C ALA A 485 -13.18 -6.18 26.94
N LYS A 486 -12.26 -7.01 26.42
CA LYS A 486 -10.83 -6.91 26.71
C LYS A 486 -10.25 -5.59 26.18
N MET A 487 -10.60 -5.17 24.98
CA MET A 487 -10.18 -3.89 24.41
C MET A 487 -10.59 -2.71 25.31
N LYS A 488 -11.82 -2.74 25.83
CA LYS A 488 -12.29 -1.75 26.79
C LYS A 488 -11.56 -1.84 28.14
N GLU A 489 -11.31 -3.05 28.64
CA GLU A 489 -10.60 -3.32 29.91
C GLU A 489 -9.19 -2.74 29.87
N VAL A 490 -8.44 -2.95 28.79
CA VAL A 490 -7.09 -2.41 28.61
C VAL A 490 -7.07 -0.91 28.26
N GLY A 491 -8.23 -0.31 28.00
CA GLY A 491 -8.38 1.13 27.76
C GLY A 491 -8.14 1.56 26.32
N TYR A 492 -8.04 0.65 25.36
CA TYR A 492 -7.89 1.03 23.95
C TYR A 492 -9.17 1.67 23.40
N ARG A 493 -9.03 2.84 22.78
CA ARG A 493 -10.14 3.65 22.23
C ARG A 493 -9.77 4.46 20.98
N HIS A 494 -8.57 4.29 20.48
CA HIS A 494 -7.97 5.14 19.45
C HIS A 494 -8.16 4.54 18.04
N PHE A 495 -9.41 4.28 17.68
CA PHE A 495 -9.77 3.65 16.40
C PHE A 495 -9.35 4.48 15.17
N GLU A 496 -9.05 5.77 15.35
CA GLU A 496 -8.42 6.60 14.32
C GLU A 496 -7.01 6.15 13.92
N TYR A 497 -6.38 5.30 14.74
CA TYR A 497 -5.08 4.69 14.47
C TYR A 497 -5.19 3.24 13.98
N GLY A 498 -6.42 2.71 13.86
CA GLY A 498 -6.66 1.31 13.54
C GLY A 498 -6.96 0.47 14.77
N LEU A 499 -6.47 -0.77 14.77
CA LEU A 499 -6.64 -1.72 15.88
C LEU A 499 -5.29 -2.30 16.30
N PRO A 500 -5.11 -2.61 17.59
CA PRO A 500 -3.98 -3.42 18.03
C PRO A 500 -4.15 -4.88 17.60
N GLY A 501 -3.05 -5.52 17.27
CA GLY A 501 -3.03 -6.93 16.90
C GLY A 501 -3.30 -7.87 18.07
N ASN A 502 -2.75 -7.53 19.23
CA ASN A 502 -2.94 -8.21 20.51
C ASN A 502 -3.28 -7.18 21.58
N LEU A 503 -4.00 -7.62 22.62
CA LEU A 503 -4.56 -6.73 23.63
C LEU A 503 -3.85 -6.80 25.00
N ILE A 504 -2.91 -7.71 25.15
CA ILE A 504 -2.04 -7.81 26.33
C ILE A 504 -0.60 -8.05 25.88
N PRO A 505 0.41 -7.67 26.68
CA PRO A 505 1.81 -7.79 26.31
C PRO A 505 2.23 -9.20 25.95
N ILE A 506 2.95 -9.36 24.84
CA ILE A 506 3.58 -10.62 24.46
C ILE A 506 4.71 -10.91 25.44
N ARG A 507 4.82 -12.16 25.87
CA ARG A 507 5.89 -12.61 26.76
C ARG A 507 7.22 -12.62 26.01
N ARG A 508 8.30 -12.37 26.75
CA ARG A 508 9.64 -12.31 26.19
C ARG A 508 10.05 -13.59 25.46
N GLU A 509 9.69 -14.76 26.00
CA GLU A 509 10.00 -16.05 25.40
C GLU A 509 9.29 -16.32 24.08
N ASP A 510 8.27 -15.53 23.74
CA ASP A 510 7.47 -15.70 22.52
C ASP A 510 7.90 -14.77 21.39
N TYR A 511 8.87 -13.89 21.64
CA TYR A 511 9.49 -13.08 20.60
C TYR A 511 10.52 -13.89 19.81
N VAL A 512 10.59 -13.62 18.51
CA VAL A 512 11.65 -14.10 17.61
C VAL A 512 12.46 -12.94 17.02
N ASP A 513 12.03 -11.70 17.28
CA ASP A 513 12.73 -10.53 16.81
C ASP A 513 14.07 -10.37 17.53
N HIS A 514 15.09 -10.27 16.74
CA HIS A 514 16.43 -9.86 17.11
C HIS A 514 16.71 -8.43 16.66
N ASP A 515 15.76 -7.83 15.98
CA ASP A 515 15.87 -6.47 15.49
C ASP A 515 15.22 -5.48 16.46
N LYS A 516 16.05 -4.93 17.30
CA LYS A 516 15.74 -4.00 18.36
C LYS A 516 14.99 -2.73 17.94
N ARG A 517 14.86 -2.50 16.65
CA ARG A 517 14.22 -1.31 16.08
C ARG A 517 12.73 -1.22 16.33
N PHE A 518 12.05 -2.35 16.44
CA PHE A 518 10.60 -2.43 16.53
C PHE A 518 10.07 -2.76 17.92
N GLY A 519 10.81 -2.40 18.95
CA GLY A 519 10.33 -2.56 20.31
C GLY A 519 10.45 -3.97 20.85
N GLY A 520 11.32 -4.78 20.29
CA GLY A 520 11.70 -6.06 20.87
C GLY A 520 12.11 -5.95 22.33
N PRO A 521 12.32 -7.05 23.02
CA PRO A 521 12.38 -7.18 24.49
C PRO A 521 13.60 -6.58 25.15
N GLU A 522 14.08 -5.48 24.68
CA GLU A 522 15.31 -4.86 25.13
C GLU A 522 15.20 -3.82 26.20
N ARG A 523 14.04 -3.64 26.76
CA ARG A 523 13.96 -2.76 27.90
C ARG A 523 14.64 -3.43 29.08
N GLU A 524 15.56 -2.70 29.71
CA GLU A 524 16.29 -3.15 30.90
C GLU A 524 15.38 -3.61 32.03
N ASP A 525 14.14 -3.10 32.06
CA ASP A 525 13.11 -3.48 33.02
C ASP A 525 12.36 -4.78 32.66
N GLY A 526 12.72 -5.42 31.55
CA GLY A 526 12.06 -6.63 31.05
C GLY A 526 10.67 -6.40 30.48
N SER A 527 10.23 -5.15 30.33
CA SER A 527 8.99 -4.85 29.63
C SER A 527 9.24 -4.97 28.13
N ASP A 528 8.43 -5.77 27.51
CA ASP A 528 8.39 -5.91 26.07
C ASP A 528 7.66 -4.70 25.51
N GLY A 529 8.22 -3.87 24.78
CA GLY A 529 7.66 -2.65 24.22
C GLY A 529 6.17 -2.74 23.82
N PHE A 530 5.28 -3.00 24.79
CA PHE A 530 3.86 -3.07 24.58
C PHE A 530 3.33 -1.75 24.01
N GLU A 531 2.31 -1.81 23.17
CA GLU A 531 1.80 -0.75 22.32
C GLU A 531 2.74 -0.36 21.16
N ILE A 532 3.83 -1.08 20.97
CA ILE A 532 4.82 -0.79 19.93
C ILE A 532 4.79 -1.89 18.88
N TYR A 533 4.69 -1.49 17.59
CA TYR A 533 4.74 -2.37 16.44
C TYR A 533 3.83 -3.60 16.65
N GLU A 534 4.31 -4.82 16.41
CA GLU A 534 3.51 -6.05 16.52
C GLU A 534 3.13 -6.44 17.96
N ASN A 535 3.71 -5.83 18.98
CA ASN A 535 3.30 -6.04 20.35
C ASN A 535 2.31 -4.98 20.82
N GLY A 536 1.06 -5.06 20.36
CA GLY A 536 -0.02 -4.17 20.77
C GLY A 536 -0.05 -2.82 20.07
N GLY A 537 0.87 -2.53 19.12
CA GLY A 537 0.78 -1.34 18.29
C GLY A 537 -0.50 -1.33 17.46
N ALA A 538 -1.03 -0.15 17.21
CA ALA A 538 -2.25 0.04 16.42
C ALA A 538 -1.91 0.26 14.94
N THR A 539 -2.67 -0.41 14.08
CA THR A 539 -2.59 -0.26 12.62
C THR A 539 -3.93 -0.56 11.97
N ALA A 540 -4.13 -0.10 10.74
CA ALA A 540 -5.36 -0.40 9.99
C ALA A 540 -5.43 -1.85 9.50
N CYS A 541 -4.32 -2.57 9.39
CA CYS A 541 -4.29 -3.91 8.83
C CYS A 541 -5.16 -4.92 9.58
N TYR A 542 -5.19 -4.86 10.88
CA TYR A 542 -6.01 -5.78 11.69
C TYR A 542 -7.51 -5.48 11.65
N ALA A 543 -7.86 -4.30 11.20
CA ALA A 543 -9.24 -3.86 11.21
C ALA A 543 -10.10 -4.56 10.16
N TYR A 544 -9.53 -4.98 9.03
CA TYR A 544 -10.31 -5.62 7.96
C TYR A 544 -11.10 -6.81 8.46
N PHE A 545 -10.44 -7.82 9.01
CA PHE A 545 -11.10 -9.04 9.48
C PHE A 545 -12.04 -8.75 10.67
N THR A 546 -11.64 -7.87 11.58
CA THR A 546 -12.48 -7.53 12.74
C THR A 546 -13.78 -6.85 12.32
N LEU A 547 -13.71 -5.89 11.41
CA LEU A 547 -14.91 -5.24 10.86
C LEU A 547 -15.76 -6.23 10.06
N GLN A 548 -15.13 -7.06 9.23
CA GLN A 548 -15.79 -8.08 8.44
C GLN A 548 -16.56 -9.07 9.34
N ALA A 549 -15.92 -9.57 10.39
CA ALA A 549 -16.53 -10.46 11.37
C ALA A 549 -17.73 -9.81 12.07
N LEU A 550 -17.59 -8.57 12.52
CA LEU A 550 -18.69 -7.82 13.16
C LEU A 550 -19.88 -7.64 12.22
N TYR A 551 -19.65 -7.25 10.95
CA TYR A 551 -20.72 -7.10 9.97
C TYR A 551 -21.41 -8.44 9.64
N GLN A 552 -20.65 -9.53 9.50
CA GLN A 552 -21.20 -10.88 9.27
C GLN A 552 -22.06 -11.37 10.44
N LEU A 553 -21.70 -10.99 11.68
CA LEU A 553 -22.46 -11.30 12.89
C LEU A 553 -23.66 -10.36 13.11
N GLY A 554 -23.90 -9.40 12.21
CA GLY A 554 -24.97 -8.40 12.33
C GLY A 554 -24.70 -7.30 13.36
N ARG A 555 -23.48 -7.20 13.88
CA ARG A 555 -23.05 -6.24 14.94
C ARG A 555 -22.62 -4.90 14.33
N ARG A 556 -23.54 -4.30 13.59
CA ARG A 556 -23.27 -3.13 12.78
C ARG A 556 -22.83 -1.90 13.57
N GLU A 557 -23.46 -1.64 14.72
CA GLU A 557 -23.16 -0.47 15.54
C GLU A 557 -21.73 -0.52 16.07
N GLU A 558 -21.27 -1.69 16.51
CA GLU A 558 -19.91 -1.88 17.00
C GLU A 558 -18.90 -1.79 15.87
N ALA A 559 -19.21 -2.36 14.70
CA ALA A 559 -18.37 -2.21 13.51
C ALA A 559 -18.26 -0.74 13.09
N ASP A 560 -19.37 0.01 13.04
CA ASP A 560 -19.40 1.42 12.70
C ASP A 560 -18.62 2.29 13.70
N ALA A 561 -18.66 1.93 15.00
CA ALA A 561 -17.89 2.63 16.04
C ALA A 561 -16.37 2.52 15.85
N ILE A 562 -15.89 1.47 15.18
CA ILE A 562 -14.49 1.29 14.79
C ILE A 562 -14.23 1.93 13.41
N LEU A 563 -15.08 1.65 12.42
CA LEU A 563 -14.88 2.04 11.03
C LEU A 563 -14.83 3.56 10.84
N PHE A 564 -15.80 4.30 11.41
CA PHE A 564 -15.87 5.75 11.13
C PHE A 564 -14.71 6.57 11.71
N PRO A 565 -14.21 6.32 12.93
CA PRO A 565 -12.96 6.94 13.38
C PRO A 565 -11.79 6.63 12.44
N MET A 566 -11.67 5.40 11.96
CA MET A 566 -10.62 4.97 11.04
C MET A 566 -10.72 5.69 9.70
N LEU A 567 -11.91 5.81 9.10
CA LEU A 567 -12.12 6.57 7.87
C LEU A 567 -11.72 8.04 8.02
N ARG A 568 -11.95 8.65 9.20
CA ARG A 568 -11.44 10.01 9.50
C ARG A 568 -9.91 10.03 9.60
N GLY A 569 -9.30 8.96 10.12
CA GLY A 569 -7.85 8.78 10.13
C GLY A 569 -7.27 8.76 8.70
N PHE A 570 -7.87 7.99 7.81
CA PHE A 570 -7.51 7.98 6.38
C PHE A 570 -7.69 9.35 5.74
N GLU A 571 -8.79 10.04 6.02
CA GLU A 571 -9.06 11.37 5.46
C GLU A 571 -8.03 12.43 5.92
N LYS A 572 -7.45 12.25 7.11
CA LYS A 572 -6.42 13.13 7.66
C LYS A 572 -4.99 12.73 7.27
N GLY A 573 -4.83 11.68 6.45
CA GLY A 573 -3.52 11.14 6.09
C GLY A 573 -2.81 10.42 7.23
N GLY A 574 -3.54 9.94 8.22
CA GLY A 574 -2.98 9.33 9.43
C GLY A 574 -2.36 7.96 9.21
N PHE A 575 -2.72 7.28 8.11
CA PHE A 575 -2.22 5.96 7.75
C PHE A 575 -1.18 5.98 6.61
N GLN A 576 -0.87 7.16 6.10
CA GLN A 576 0.13 7.29 5.04
C GLN A 576 1.52 7.29 5.65
N GLY A 577 2.40 6.47 5.11
CA GLY A 577 3.80 6.51 5.43
C GLY A 577 4.43 7.82 4.97
N ARG A 578 5.31 8.33 5.80
CA ARG A 578 5.99 9.59 5.46
C ARG A 578 7.49 9.44 5.59
N GLY A 579 8.39 9.83 5.75
CA GLY A 579 9.80 9.53 5.83
C GLY A 579 10.37 9.59 7.24
N SER A 580 11.63 9.31 7.34
CA SER A 580 12.38 9.09 8.58
C SER A 580 12.59 10.32 9.47
N ASN A 581 12.10 11.47 9.09
CA ASN A 581 12.32 12.72 9.84
C ASN A 581 11.16 13.05 10.81
N GLY A 582 10.62 12.03 11.48
CA GLY A 582 9.59 12.17 12.51
C GLY A 582 8.16 12.25 11.96
N MET A 583 7.95 11.77 10.76
CA MET A 583 6.64 11.78 10.12
C MET A 583 5.81 10.54 10.48
N THR A 584 4.69 10.34 9.82
CA THR A 584 3.76 9.27 10.15
C THR A 584 4.27 7.92 9.67
N TYR A 585 4.21 6.92 10.54
CA TYR A 585 4.44 5.51 10.23
C TYR A 585 3.09 4.76 10.12
N ASP A 586 3.13 3.57 9.53
CA ASP A 586 1.98 2.68 9.38
C ASP A 586 1.45 2.13 10.71
N TRP A 587 2.31 2.07 11.73
CA TRP A 587 1.98 1.68 13.08
C TRP A 587 2.07 2.86 14.04
N LYS A 588 1.28 2.81 15.12
CA LYS A 588 1.28 3.80 16.19
C LYS A 588 1.14 3.15 17.55
N ALA A 589 1.84 3.70 18.53
CA ALA A 589 1.48 3.48 19.92
C ALA A 589 0.10 4.07 20.23
N TRP A 590 -0.48 3.71 21.36
CA TRP A 590 -1.83 4.17 21.72
C TRP A 590 -1.91 5.66 22.02
N ASP A 591 -0.80 6.31 22.30
CA ASP A 591 -0.70 7.78 22.43
C ASP A 591 -0.53 8.49 21.07
N GLY A 592 -0.45 7.74 19.98
CA GLY A 592 -0.25 8.26 18.62
C GLY A 592 1.20 8.39 18.19
N THR A 593 2.17 8.01 19.04
CA THR A 593 3.59 8.00 18.65
C THR A 593 3.83 7.06 17.48
N PRO A 594 4.45 7.53 16.38
CA PRO A 594 4.70 6.71 15.20
C PRO A 594 5.74 5.61 15.46
N HIS A 595 5.45 4.42 14.94
CA HIS A 595 6.33 3.26 14.97
C HIS A 595 6.24 2.51 13.62
N GLY A 596 7.00 1.41 13.48
CA GLY A 596 6.95 0.55 12.32
C GLY A 596 7.73 1.09 11.14
N TYR A 597 7.20 0.90 9.94
CA TYR A 597 7.83 1.30 8.70
C TYR A 597 7.28 2.63 8.19
N GLU A 598 8.14 3.37 7.52
CA GLU A 598 7.75 4.54 6.74
C GLU A 598 7.32 4.08 5.36
N GLY A 599 6.14 4.42 4.96
CA GLY A 599 5.63 4.03 3.67
C GLY A 599 4.26 3.38 3.76
N LEU A 600 3.75 2.98 2.61
CA LEU A 600 2.47 2.33 2.51
C LEU A 600 2.63 0.83 2.66
N LEU A 601 1.89 0.26 3.59
CA LEU A 601 1.65 -1.17 3.65
C LEU A 601 0.29 -1.48 3.02
N VAL A 602 0.25 -2.50 2.18
CA VAL A 602 -0.98 -2.94 1.50
C VAL A 602 -2.06 -3.32 2.50
N ASP A 603 -1.69 -4.00 3.54
CA ASP A 603 -2.56 -4.43 4.64
C ASP A 603 -3.19 -3.25 5.38
N GLY A 604 -2.49 -2.13 5.51
CA GLY A 604 -3.03 -0.91 6.12
C GLY A 604 -4.24 -0.34 5.39
N TYR A 605 -4.32 -0.51 4.08
CA TYR A 605 -5.44 0.00 3.26
C TYR A 605 -6.51 -1.05 2.96
N GLN A 606 -6.24 -2.34 3.14
CA GLN A 606 -7.22 -3.40 2.96
C GLN A 606 -8.47 -3.20 3.84
N ALA A 607 -8.31 -2.56 5.00
CA ALA A 607 -9.41 -2.21 5.90
C ALA A 607 -10.55 -1.43 5.20
N LEU A 608 -10.26 -0.69 4.13
CA LEU A 608 -11.27 0.01 3.34
C LEU A 608 -12.30 -0.94 2.71
N LEU A 609 -11.96 -2.21 2.47
CA LEU A 609 -12.92 -3.22 2.00
C LEU A 609 -14.11 -3.40 2.97
N ALA A 610 -13.90 -3.17 4.25
CA ALA A 610 -14.94 -3.31 5.25
C ALA A 610 -16.14 -2.37 5.01
N VAL A 611 -15.92 -1.23 4.32
CA VAL A 611 -16.99 -0.32 3.88
C VAL A 611 -18.02 -1.05 3.01
N LEU A 612 -17.57 -1.99 2.19
CA LEU A 612 -18.43 -2.75 1.26
C LEU A 612 -19.23 -3.84 1.97
N SER A 613 -18.89 -4.19 3.20
CA SER A 613 -19.59 -5.18 4.02
C SER A 613 -20.66 -4.57 4.92
N ARG A 614 -20.66 -3.25 5.01
CA ARG A 614 -21.60 -2.47 5.81
C ARG A 614 -23.00 -2.49 5.17
#